data_fe2fc9fcfb68c8f295a151a1c998efec
#
_entry.id   fe2fc9fcfb68c8f295a151a1c998efec
#
_cell.length_a   1.000
_cell.length_b   1.000
_cell.length_c   1.000
_cell.angle_alpha   90.00
_cell.angle_beta   90.00
_cell.angle_gamma   90.00
#
_symmetry.space_group_name_H-M   'P 1'
#
loop_
_entity.id
_entity.type
_entity.pdbx_description
1 polymer ?
#
loop_
_entity_poly.entity_id
_entity_poly.type
_entity_poly.pdbx_seq_one_letter_code
_entity_poly.pdbx_strand_id
1 'polypeptide(L)'
;GLCPFHDDRANSFSVDLKTGMWHCFAEDEGGNFVTFYAKLNGLDTKEAYKQILEKYGALNEPQEKPKEKKTGLDHYTVSQYSFEKRLPEDWLKEQCCLQTKKDRNGVQYLYIPYFDAEKNLALHRKRYGGKQFRWEYGKTDRLCMYGLWQIEAIRNIGYAALVEGESDSQSMWYMGISTLGIPGASMMRADWAGVLQDLKLYIHVEPDKGGEAFLAKVTRALREGKFVGEVYKWSCRTLGCKD
;
A
#
# COMPACT_ATOMS: atom_id res chain seq x y z
N GLY A 1 -34.15 -5.60 11.99
CA GLY A 1 -35.47 -6.25 11.80
C GLY A 1 -35.36 -7.76 11.70
N LEU A 2 -36.47 -8.43 11.46
CA LEU A 2 -36.48 -9.88 11.22
C LEU A 2 -35.94 -10.19 9.83
N CYS A 3 -35.14 -11.24 9.70
CA CYS A 3 -34.57 -11.66 8.41
C CYS A 3 -35.65 -12.34 7.55
N PRO A 4 -35.82 -11.94 6.27
CA PRO A 4 -36.83 -12.57 5.39
C PRO A 4 -36.36 -13.92 4.83
N PHE A 5 -35.17 -14.39 5.13
CA PHE A 5 -34.54 -15.57 4.51
C PHE A 5 -34.52 -16.81 5.40
N HIS A 6 -34.84 -16.67 6.71
CA HIS A 6 -34.97 -17.78 7.66
C HIS A 6 -35.96 -17.43 8.79
N ASP A 7 -36.33 -18.40 9.64
CA ASP A 7 -37.20 -18.18 10.79
C ASP A 7 -36.42 -17.39 11.88
N ASP A 8 -36.39 -16.08 11.74
CA ASP A 8 -35.64 -15.16 12.61
C ASP A 8 -36.55 -14.66 13.75
N ARG A 9 -36.14 -14.92 15.00
CA ARG A 9 -36.85 -14.49 16.21
C ARG A 9 -36.07 -13.44 17.00
N ALA A 10 -34.87 -13.04 16.53
CA ALA A 10 -33.94 -12.22 17.27
C ALA A 10 -33.58 -10.86 16.62
N ASN A 11 -34.35 -10.45 15.60
CA ASN A 11 -34.09 -9.22 14.83
C ASN A 11 -32.66 -9.16 14.26
N SER A 12 -32.19 -10.26 13.67
CA SER A 12 -30.83 -10.40 13.18
C SER A 12 -30.53 -9.68 11.85
N PHE A 13 -31.52 -9.01 11.25
CA PHE A 13 -31.39 -8.39 9.94
C PHE A 13 -31.24 -6.88 9.97
N SER A 14 -30.25 -6.37 9.28
CA SER A 14 -29.96 -4.94 9.12
C SER A 14 -29.88 -4.54 7.64
N VAL A 15 -30.40 -3.35 7.31
CA VAL A 15 -30.28 -2.72 5.99
C VAL A 15 -29.85 -1.28 6.14
N ASP A 16 -28.86 -0.87 5.39
CA ASP A 16 -28.50 0.52 5.22
C ASP A 16 -29.27 1.10 4.02
N LEU A 17 -30.26 1.92 4.30
CA LEU A 17 -31.12 2.51 3.25
C LEU A 17 -30.41 3.50 2.33
N LYS A 18 -29.22 4.01 2.70
CA LYS A 18 -28.44 4.93 1.85
C LYS A 18 -27.59 4.18 0.85
N THR A 19 -27.03 3.05 1.23
CA THR A 19 -26.12 2.26 0.40
C THR A 19 -26.77 1.06 -0.23
N GLY A 20 -27.95 0.63 0.27
CA GLY A 20 -28.62 -0.59 -0.13
C GLY A 20 -27.89 -1.87 0.33
N MET A 21 -26.96 -1.76 1.26
CA MET A 21 -26.28 -2.92 1.84
C MET A 21 -27.14 -3.54 2.93
N TRP A 22 -27.16 -4.87 2.97
CA TRP A 22 -27.87 -5.64 3.99
C TRP A 22 -26.95 -6.67 4.64
N HIS A 23 -27.26 -7.08 5.85
CA HIS A 23 -26.59 -8.15 6.58
C HIS A 23 -27.52 -8.86 7.54
N CYS A 24 -27.45 -10.19 7.56
CA CYS A 24 -28.07 -11.05 8.54
C CYS A 24 -26.99 -11.56 9.50
N PHE A 25 -27.05 -11.14 10.76
CA PHE A 25 -26.06 -11.53 11.77
C PHE A 25 -26.23 -12.98 12.26
N ALA A 26 -27.41 -13.60 12.06
CA ALA A 26 -27.63 -14.98 12.47
C ALA A 26 -26.99 -15.98 11.48
N GLU A 27 -27.03 -15.68 10.19
CA GLU A 27 -26.48 -16.55 9.12
C GLU A 27 -25.12 -16.07 8.63
N ASP A 28 -24.61 -14.94 9.17
CA ASP A 28 -23.38 -14.25 8.73
C ASP A 28 -23.35 -14.01 7.22
N GLU A 29 -24.50 -13.63 6.67
CA GLU A 29 -24.67 -13.42 5.25
C GLU A 29 -25.12 -12.00 4.95
N GLY A 30 -24.62 -11.41 3.86
CA GLY A 30 -24.96 -10.05 3.48
C GLY A 30 -24.67 -9.75 2.01
N GLY A 31 -25.00 -8.52 1.61
CA GLY A 31 -24.75 -8.10 0.24
C GLY A 31 -25.39 -6.76 -0.09
N ASN A 32 -25.53 -6.49 -1.39
CA ASN A 32 -26.17 -5.27 -1.90
C ASN A 32 -27.62 -5.53 -2.29
N PHE A 33 -28.32 -4.49 -2.76
CA PHE A 33 -29.72 -4.59 -3.16
C PHE A 33 -29.98 -5.65 -4.24
N VAL A 34 -29.05 -5.86 -5.18
CA VAL A 34 -29.21 -6.88 -6.23
C VAL A 34 -29.19 -8.29 -5.63
N THR A 35 -28.26 -8.56 -4.72
CA THR A 35 -28.16 -9.87 -4.05
C THR A 35 -29.36 -10.11 -3.12
N PHE A 36 -29.87 -9.06 -2.46
CA PHE A 36 -31.10 -9.13 -1.69
C PHE A 36 -32.30 -9.52 -2.56
N TYR A 37 -32.49 -8.79 -3.67
CA TYR A 37 -33.57 -9.05 -4.61
C TYR A 37 -33.48 -10.45 -5.22
N ALA A 38 -32.27 -10.88 -5.61
CA ALA A 38 -32.03 -12.21 -6.15
C ALA A 38 -32.45 -13.29 -5.15
N LYS A 39 -32.01 -13.18 -3.90
CA LYS A 39 -32.32 -14.15 -2.85
C LYS A 39 -33.81 -14.17 -2.50
N LEU A 40 -34.45 -13.00 -2.42
CA LEU A 40 -35.88 -12.88 -2.11
C LEU A 40 -36.77 -13.51 -3.16
N ASN A 41 -36.36 -13.48 -4.44
CA ASN A 41 -37.13 -13.97 -5.58
C ASN A 41 -36.60 -15.32 -6.13
N GLY A 42 -35.60 -15.94 -5.50
CA GLY A 42 -35.03 -17.22 -5.96
C GLY A 42 -34.33 -17.14 -7.32
N LEU A 43 -33.73 -16.00 -7.64
CA LEU A 43 -33.09 -15.72 -8.93
C LEU A 43 -31.57 -15.76 -8.80
N ASP A 44 -30.89 -15.98 -9.93
CA ASP A 44 -29.47 -15.63 -9.99
C ASP A 44 -29.27 -14.09 -10.06
N THR A 45 -28.08 -13.63 -9.77
CA THR A 45 -27.78 -12.18 -9.68
C THR A 45 -27.90 -11.47 -11.03
N LYS A 46 -27.69 -12.14 -12.16
CA LYS A 46 -27.83 -11.55 -13.51
C LYS A 46 -29.28 -11.34 -13.86
N GLU A 47 -30.12 -12.33 -13.61
CA GLU A 47 -31.53 -12.26 -13.84
C GLU A 47 -32.20 -11.25 -12.90
N ALA A 48 -31.82 -11.25 -11.63
CA ALA A 48 -32.26 -10.24 -10.66
C ALA A 48 -31.92 -8.82 -11.12
N TYR A 49 -30.70 -8.60 -11.60
CA TYR A 49 -30.28 -7.28 -12.11
C TYR A 49 -31.09 -6.86 -13.33
N LYS A 50 -31.35 -7.79 -14.26
CA LYS A 50 -32.21 -7.53 -15.45
C LYS A 50 -33.63 -7.15 -15.05
N GLN A 51 -34.26 -7.89 -14.15
CA GLN A 51 -35.60 -7.59 -13.66
C GLN A 51 -35.69 -6.27 -12.89
N ILE A 52 -34.66 -5.95 -12.09
CA ILE A 52 -34.55 -4.65 -11.41
C ILE A 52 -34.47 -3.52 -12.44
N LEU A 53 -33.66 -3.67 -13.50
CA LEU A 53 -33.59 -2.69 -14.58
C LEU A 53 -34.91 -2.54 -15.33
N GLU A 54 -35.62 -3.62 -15.63
CA GLU A 54 -36.90 -3.60 -16.31
C GLU A 54 -38.03 -2.97 -15.45
N LYS A 55 -38.00 -3.21 -14.15
CA LYS A 55 -39.07 -2.79 -13.23
C LYS A 55 -38.84 -1.40 -12.63
N TYR A 56 -37.60 -1.04 -12.33
CA TYR A 56 -37.24 0.16 -11.58
C TYR A 56 -36.22 1.02 -12.32
N GLY A 57 -35.58 0.49 -13.33
CA GLY A 57 -34.46 1.10 -13.99
C GLY A 57 -34.82 1.75 -15.28
N ALA A 58 -34.01 2.74 -15.54
CA ALA A 58 -34.00 3.59 -16.71
C ALA A 58 -35.29 4.39 -16.92
N LEU A 59 -35.72 5.14 -15.97
CA LEU A 59 -36.15 6.48 -16.30
C LEU A 59 -35.01 7.05 -17.14
N ASN A 60 -35.28 7.18 -18.47
CA ASN A 60 -34.35 7.76 -19.42
C ASN A 60 -34.11 9.23 -19.08
N GLU A 61 -33.31 9.45 -18.07
CA GLU A 61 -32.55 10.71 -18.01
C GLU A 61 -31.44 10.57 -19.04
N PRO A 62 -31.17 11.61 -19.86
CA PRO A 62 -30.04 11.59 -20.76
C PRO A 62 -28.83 11.17 -19.95
N GLN A 63 -28.16 10.10 -20.36
CA GLN A 63 -26.93 9.68 -19.72
C GLN A 63 -25.98 10.88 -19.79
N GLU A 64 -25.94 11.70 -18.73
CA GLU A 64 -24.77 12.49 -18.48
C GLU A 64 -23.61 11.50 -18.56
N LYS A 65 -22.67 11.74 -19.47
CA LYS A 65 -21.40 11.02 -19.53
C LYS A 65 -20.99 10.73 -18.11
N PRO A 66 -20.61 9.49 -17.74
CA PRO A 66 -20.35 9.13 -16.36
C PRO A 66 -19.54 10.25 -15.75
N LYS A 67 -20.11 10.99 -14.81
CA LYS A 67 -19.39 11.99 -14.03
C LYS A 67 -18.21 11.19 -13.52
N GLU A 68 -17.01 11.54 -13.97
CA GLU A 68 -15.79 10.97 -13.42
C GLU A 68 -16.00 11.00 -11.92
N LYS A 69 -16.14 9.83 -11.31
CA LYS A 69 -16.18 9.74 -9.85
C LYS A 69 -14.89 10.41 -9.46
N LYS A 70 -14.94 11.64 -8.94
CA LYS A 70 -13.79 12.29 -8.35
C LYS A 70 -13.32 11.32 -7.29
N THR A 71 -12.36 10.48 -7.64
CA THR A 71 -11.83 9.43 -6.79
C THR A 71 -11.13 10.01 -5.57
N GLY A 72 -11.08 11.33 -5.46
CA GLY A 72 -10.27 12.04 -4.48
C GLY A 72 -8.77 11.77 -4.64
N LEU A 73 -8.40 11.13 -5.75
CA LEU A 73 -7.01 10.81 -6.09
C LEU A 73 -6.55 11.75 -7.20
N ASP A 74 -5.49 12.48 -6.94
CA ASP A 74 -4.86 13.35 -7.91
C ASP A 74 -3.83 12.58 -8.74
N HIS A 75 -3.66 12.99 -10.00
CA HIS A 75 -2.62 12.47 -10.86
C HIS A 75 -1.23 12.68 -10.24
N TYR A 76 -0.36 11.68 -10.40
CA TYR A 76 1.01 11.77 -9.95
C TYR A 76 1.93 10.96 -10.86
N THR A 77 2.95 11.60 -11.40
CA THR A 77 3.84 11.04 -12.43
C THR A 77 5.27 10.91 -11.93
N VAL A 78 6.11 10.16 -12.65
CA VAL A 78 7.57 10.11 -12.37
C VAL A 78 8.18 11.50 -12.51
N SER A 79 7.78 12.31 -13.50
CA SER A 79 8.30 13.66 -13.67
C SER A 79 7.98 14.57 -12.49
N GLN A 80 6.75 14.51 -11.97
CA GLN A 80 6.38 15.28 -10.76
C GLN A 80 7.16 14.82 -9.54
N TYR A 81 7.36 13.50 -9.40
CA TYR A 81 8.16 12.93 -8.33
C TYR A 81 9.64 13.33 -8.43
N SER A 82 10.23 13.24 -9.61
CA SER A 82 11.59 13.67 -9.91
C SER A 82 11.81 15.13 -9.50
N PHE A 83 10.90 16.02 -9.90
CA PHE A 83 10.94 17.43 -9.52
C PHE A 83 10.81 17.63 -8.00
N GLU A 84 9.84 16.96 -7.35
CA GLU A 84 9.62 17.06 -5.90
C GLU A 84 10.83 16.57 -5.10
N LYS A 85 11.46 15.47 -5.53
CA LYS A 85 12.57 14.84 -4.83
C LYS A 85 13.96 15.32 -5.28
N ARG A 86 14.01 16.17 -6.31
CA ARG A 86 15.25 16.66 -6.92
C ARG A 86 16.19 15.54 -7.37
N LEU A 87 15.59 14.44 -7.87
CA LEU A 87 16.32 13.29 -8.41
C LEU A 87 16.11 13.21 -9.92
N PRO A 88 17.13 12.88 -10.74
CA PRO A 88 16.98 12.80 -12.19
C PRO A 88 15.93 11.76 -12.60
N GLU A 89 15.02 12.13 -13.49
CA GLU A 89 13.91 11.29 -13.91
C GLU A 89 14.38 9.99 -14.57
N ASP A 90 15.36 10.08 -15.46
CA ASP A 90 15.90 8.91 -16.16
C ASP A 90 16.58 7.94 -15.20
N TRP A 91 17.35 8.46 -14.23
CA TRP A 91 17.93 7.66 -13.18
C TRP A 91 16.86 6.92 -12.35
N LEU A 92 15.76 7.60 -11.98
CA LEU A 92 14.64 6.98 -11.26
C LEU A 92 13.97 5.86 -12.06
N LYS A 93 13.82 6.04 -13.37
CA LYS A 93 13.27 5.01 -14.26
C LYS A 93 14.20 3.82 -14.43
N GLU A 94 15.49 4.07 -14.63
CA GLU A 94 16.47 3.03 -14.90
C GLU A 94 16.90 2.29 -13.65
N GLN A 95 17.25 3.01 -12.58
CA GLN A 95 17.83 2.41 -11.38
C GLN A 95 16.77 1.98 -10.35
N CYS A 96 15.64 2.68 -10.30
CA CYS A 96 14.55 2.39 -9.35
C CYS A 96 13.34 1.74 -10.02
N CYS A 97 13.36 1.56 -11.35
CA CYS A 97 12.26 1.00 -12.15
C CYS A 97 10.92 1.73 -11.95
N LEU A 98 10.96 3.04 -11.65
CA LEU A 98 9.75 3.83 -11.47
C LEU A 98 9.04 4.06 -12.81
N GLN A 99 7.73 3.99 -12.80
CA GLN A 99 6.90 4.17 -13.98
C GLN A 99 5.67 5.03 -13.65
N THR A 100 5.19 5.79 -14.63
CA THR A 100 3.86 6.38 -14.58
C THR A 100 2.87 5.39 -15.19
N LYS A 101 1.90 4.94 -14.41
CA LYS A 101 0.82 4.07 -14.88
C LYS A 101 -0.53 4.72 -14.66
N LYS A 102 -1.58 4.18 -15.28
CA LYS A 102 -2.97 4.59 -15.07
C LYS A 102 -3.72 3.49 -14.33
N ASP A 103 -4.57 3.88 -13.39
CA ASP A 103 -5.51 2.96 -12.78
C ASP A 103 -6.75 2.75 -13.70
N ARG A 104 -7.66 1.90 -13.26
CA ARG A 104 -8.91 1.60 -13.99
C ARG A 104 -9.83 2.80 -14.20
N ASN A 105 -9.61 3.89 -13.46
CA ASN A 105 -10.36 5.13 -13.58
C ASN A 105 -9.61 6.19 -14.43
N GLY A 106 -8.47 5.82 -15.02
CA GLY A 106 -7.64 6.71 -15.82
C GLY A 106 -6.73 7.65 -15.01
N VAL A 107 -6.73 7.56 -13.67
CA VAL A 107 -5.88 8.39 -12.81
C VAL A 107 -4.44 7.90 -12.91
N GLN A 108 -3.52 8.80 -13.27
CA GLN A 108 -2.10 8.48 -13.30
C GLN A 108 -1.55 8.33 -11.88
N TYR A 109 -0.71 7.34 -11.69
CA TYR A 109 -0.01 7.14 -10.44
C TYR A 109 1.45 6.76 -10.67
N LEU A 110 2.29 7.07 -9.70
CA LEU A 110 3.66 6.59 -9.63
C LEU A 110 3.64 5.12 -9.19
N TYR A 111 4.11 4.25 -10.06
CA TYR A 111 4.32 2.84 -9.79
C TYR A 111 5.70 2.63 -9.20
N ILE A 112 5.76 2.09 -7.98
CA ILE A 112 6.99 1.82 -7.23
C ILE A 112 7.08 0.31 -7.02
N PRO A 113 7.92 -0.41 -7.79
CA PRO A 113 8.07 -1.86 -7.64
C PRO A 113 8.93 -2.20 -6.43
N TYR A 114 8.61 -3.31 -5.80
CA TYR A 114 9.42 -3.97 -4.78
C TYR A 114 9.88 -5.31 -5.34
N PHE A 115 11.17 -5.54 -5.31
CA PHE A 115 11.76 -6.79 -5.76
C PHE A 115 12.37 -7.52 -4.57
N ASP A 116 12.26 -8.85 -4.57
CA ASP A 116 12.93 -9.72 -3.60
C ASP A 116 14.46 -9.79 -3.85
N ALA A 117 15.16 -10.62 -3.07
CA ALA A 117 16.61 -10.79 -3.19
C ALA A 117 17.02 -11.40 -4.52
N GLU A 118 16.18 -12.21 -5.13
CA GLU A 118 16.35 -12.85 -6.43
C GLU A 118 15.93 -11.96 -7.60
N LYS A 119 15.57 -10.70 -7.34
CA LYS A 119 15.11 -9.71 -8.32
C LYS A 119 13.76 -10.01 -8.97
N ASN A 120 12.94 -10.89 -8.37
CA ASN A 120 11.58 -11.09 -8.80
C ASN A 120 10.69 -9.98 -8.25
N LEU A 121 9.68 -9.58 -9.02
CA LEU A 121 8.68 -8.63 -8.54
C LEU A 121 7.84 -9.26 -7.41
N ALA A 122 8.05 -8.79 -6.18
CA ALA A 122 7.29 -9.22 -5.00
C ALA A 122 5.91 -8.56 -4.99
N LEU A 123 5.87 -7.23 -5.00
CA LEU A 123 4.65 -6.41 -5.06
C LEU A 123 4.98 -5.01 -5.58
N HIS A 124 3.98 -4.16 -5.67
CA HIS A 124 4.21 -2.75 -5.96
C HIS A 124 3.37 -1.83 -5.10
N ARG A 125 3.85 -0.62 -4.91
CA ARG A 125 3.14 0.47 -4.27
C ARG A 125 2.71 1.49 -5.31
N LYS A 126 1.49 2.01 -5.17
CA LYS A 126 0.96 3.10 -5.98
C LYS A 126 1.01 4.38 -5.16
N ARG A 127 1.62 5.41 -5.68
CA ARG A 127 1.57 6.74 -5.09
C ARG A 127 0.79 7.67 -6.01
N TYR A 128 -0.21 8.30 -5.46
CA TYR A 128 -1.02 9.34 -6.09
C TYR A 128 -0.63 10.72 -5.53
N GLY A 129 -1.12 11.79 -6.13
CA GLY A 129 -0.98 13.13 -5.60
C GLY A 129 -1.53 13.26 -4.18
N GLY A 130 -1.19 14.35 -3.48
CA GLY A 130 -1.60 14.53 -2.09
C GLY A 130 -1.01 13.51 -1.10
N LYS A 131 0.11 12.85 -1.44
CA LYS A 131 0.78 11.82 -0.63
C LYS A 131 -0.12 10.62 -0.31
N GLN A 132 -1.01 10.25 -1.22
CA GLN A 132 -1.86 9.07 -1.05
C GLN A 132 -1.15 7.82 -1.58
N PHE A 133 -1.08 6.78 -0.74
CA PHE A 133 -0.41 5.53 -1.07
C PHE A 133 -1.38 4.35 -1.02
N ARG A 134 -1.21 3.40 -1.94
CA ARG A 134 -1.95 2.14 -1.95
C ARG A 134 -1.04 0.98 -2.31
N TRP A 135 -1.13 -0.09 -1.56
CA TRP A 135 -0.49 -1.35 -1.93
C TRP A 135 -1.28 -2.09 -3.02
N GLU A 136 -0.62 -2.99 -3.71
CA GLU A 136 -1.30 -3.96 -4.55
C GLU A 136 -2.19 -4.86 -3.67
N TYR A 137 -3.47 -4.94 -4.03
CA TYR A 137 -4.45 -5.66 -3.22
C TYR A 137 -4.11 -7.16 -3.14
N GLY A 138 -4.24 -7.74 -1.94
CA GLY A 138 -4.09 -9.17 -1.70
C GLY A 138 -2.66 -9.73 -1.77
N LYS A 139 -1.61 -8.87 -1.80
CA LYS A 139 -0.21 -9.32 -1.90
C LYS A 139 0.72 -8.78 -0.81
N THR A 140 0.17 -8.30 0.28
CA THR A 140 0.95 -7.74 1.40
C THR A 140 1.74 -8.80 2.18
N ASP A 141 1.43 -10.07 2.01
CA ASP A 141 2.22 -11.21 2.49
C ASP A 141 3.62 -11.26 1.87
N ARG A 142 3.78 -10.75 0.65
CA ARG A 142 5.06 -10.65 -0.08
C ARG A 142 5.84 -9.38 0.22
N LEU A 143 5.42 -8.60 1.22
CA LEU A 143 6.08 -7.35 1.57
C LEU A 143 7.53 -7.61 2.00
N CYS A 144 8.46 -6.91 1.36
CA CYS A 144 9.89 -6.95 1.65
C CYS A 144 10.45 -5.53 1.86
N MET A 145 11.70 -5.42 2.29
CA MET A 145 12.41 -4.14 2.34
C MET A 145 12.58 -3.58 0.93
N TYR A 146 12.41 -2.28 0.78
CA TYR A 146 12.69 -1.60 -0.49
C TYR A 146 14.19 -1.57 -0.73
N GLY A 147 14.61 -2.02 -1.89
CA GLY A 147 16.03 -2.19 -2.22
C GLY A 147 16.58 -3.59 -1.93
N LEU A 148 15.76 -4.54 -1.52
CA LEU A 148 16.23 -5.90 -1.19
C LEU A 148 16.95 -6.58 -2.35
N TRP A 149 16.63 -6.25 -3.60
CA TRP A 149 17.32 -6.74 -4.81
C TRP A 149 18.81 -6.33 -4.90
N GLN A 150 19.27 -5.42 -4.04
CA GLN A 150 20.66 -4.99 -3.96
C GLN A 150 21.43 -5.70 -2.84
N ILE A 151 20.81 -6.66 -2.15
CA ILE A 151 21.35 -7.25 -0.91
C ILE A 151 22.75 -7.85 -1.09
N GLU A 152 23.03 -8.48 -2.24
CA GLU A 152 24.36 -9.05 -2.52
C GLU A 152 25.43 -7.96 -2.66
N ALA A 153 25.10 -6.84 -3.32
CA ALA A 153 26.01 -5.69 -3.41
C ALA A 153 26.22 -5.04 -2.02
N ILE A 154 25.14 -4.95 -1.23
CA ILE A 154 25.19 -4.43 0.14
C ILE A 154 26.07 -5.33 1.02
N ARG A 155 25.97 -6.64 0.93
CA ARG A 155 26.82 -7.59 1.66
C ARG A 155 28.29 -7.43 1.30
N ASN A 156 28.60 -7.25 0.02
CA ASN A 156 29.98 -7.02 -0.42
C ASN A 156 30.58 -5.71 0.15
N ILE A 157 29.74 -4.72 0.41
CA ILE A 157 30.15 -3.45 1.03
C ILE A 157 30.25 -3.58 2.57
N GLY A 158 29.44 -4.46 3.18
CA GLY A 158 29.46 -4.79 4.59
C GLY A 158 28.60 -3.88 5.49
N TYR A 159 27.81 -2.96 4.91
CA TYR A 159 26.88 -2.14 5.70
C TYR A 159 25.61 -1.79 4.93
N ALA A 160 24.55 -1.48 5.68
CA ALA A 160 23.31 -0.89 5.16
C ALA A 160 22.83 0.27 6.04
N ALA A 161 22.42 1.37 5.42
CA ALA A 161 21.55 2.33 6.04
C ALA A 161 20.11 1.81 6.03
N LEU A 162 19.39 1.89 7.15
CA LEU A 162 17.97 1.61 7.24
C LEU A 162 17.23 2.94 7.35
N VAL A 163 16.35 3.19 6.40
CA VAL A 163 15.60 4.47 6.30
C VAL A 163 14.10 4.19 6.20
N GLU A 164 13.27 5.20 6.46
CA GLU A 164 11.82 5.07 6.31
C GLU A 164 11.39 5.38 4.86
N GLY A 165 10.93 4.36 4.16
CA GLY A 165 10.30 4.51 2.86
C GLY A 165 11.21 4.51 1.65
N GLU A 166 10.59 4.74 0.51
CA GLU A 166 11.23 4.61 -0.80
C GLU A 166 12.03 5.86 -1.18
N SER A 167 11.53 7.05 -0.85
CA SER A 167 12.17 8.30 -1.27
C SER A 167 13.55 8.50 -0.65
N ASP A 168 13.68 8.16 0.63
CA ASP A 168 14.96 8.31 1.33
C ASP A 168 15.97 7.27 0.83
N SER A 169 15.50 6.05 0.57
CA SER A 169 16.34 5.03 -0.06
C SER A 169 16.87 5.48 -1.41
N GLN A 170 16.02 6.07 -2.25
CA GLN A 170 16.41 6.56 -3.58
C GLN A 170 17.38 7.73 -3.48
N SER A 171 17.17 8.66 -2.56
CA SER A 171 18.09 9.77 -2.32
C SER A 171 19.46 9.26 -1.86
N MET A 172 19.49 8.29 -0.94
CA MET A 172 20.73 7.66 -0.46
C MET A 172 21.45 6.91 -1.59
N TRP A 173 20.72 6.13 -2.41
CA TRP A 173 21.34 5.44 -3.55
C TRP A 173 21.93 6.40 -4.57
N TYR A 174 21.24 7.52 -4.83
CA TYR A 174 21.75 8.53 -5.74
C TYR A 174 23.07 9.16 -5.21
N MET A 175 23.24 9.20 -3.91
CA MET A 175 24.48 9.62 -3.25
C MET A 175 25.52 8.49 -3.05
N GLY A 176 25.26 7.29 -3.57
CA GLY A 176 26.17 6.14 -3.47
C GLY A 176 26.16 5.45 -2.09
N ILE A 177 25.14 5.66 -1.27
CA ILE A 177 25.03 5.06 0.06
C ILE A 177 24.20 3.78 0.00
N SER A 178 24.77 2.66 0.48
CA SER A 178 24.08 1.37 0.57
C SER A 178 22.91 1.45 1.53
N THR A 179 21.68 1.28 1.03
CA THR A 179 20.47 1.57 1.80
C THR A 179 19.38 0.54 1.55
N LEU A 180 18.63 0.21 2.60
CA LEU A 180 17.38 -0.54 2.54
C LEU A 180 16.26 0.30 3.16
N GLY A 181 15.15 0.43 2.45
CA GLY A 181 13.97 1.16 2.91
C GLY A 181 12.97 0.27 3.62
N ILE A 182 12.55 0.69 4.81
CA ILE A 182 11.42 0.07 5.50
C ILE A 182 10.14 0.73 4.97
N PRO A 183 9.15 -0.03 4.48
CA PRO A 183 8.00 0.54 3.75
C PRO A 183 7.01 1.34 4.62
N GLY A 184 7.45 1.88 5.72
CA GLY A 184 6.73 2.71 6.70
C GLY A 184 7.19 2.42 8.12
N ALA A 185 7.07 3.40 9.03
CA ALA A 185 7.63 3.39 10.37
C ALA A 185 7.30 2.13 11.20
N SER A 186 6.14 1.51 10.97
CA SER A 186 5.68 0.34 11.73
C SER A 186 5.86 -1.00 11.03
N MET A 187 6.44 -1.04 9.82
CA MET A 187 6.39 -2.20 8.93
C MET A 187 7.61 -3.12 9.02
N MET A 188 8.61 -2.79 9.84
CA MET A 188 9.76 -3.68 10.05
C MET A 188 9.33 -5.00 10.68
N ARG A 189 9.78 -6.11 10.11
CA ARG A 189 9.44 -7.48 10.53
C ARG A 189 10.65 -8.20 11.11
N ALA A 190 10.42 -9.07 12.08
CA ALA A 190 11.48 -9.83 12.74
C ALA A 190 12.18 -10.83 11.80
N ASP A 191 11.43 -11.43 10.85
CA ASP A 191 11.97 -12.36 9.86
C ASP A 191 12.97 -11.71 8.89
N TRP A 192 12.91 -10.38 8.71
CA TRP A 192 13.90 -9.65 7.88
C TRP A 192 15.28 -9.55 8.53
N ALA A 193 15.40 -9.75 9.84
CA ALA A 193 16.68 -9.74 10.53
C ALA A 193 17.66 -10.80 9.97
N GLY A 194 17.15 -11.92 9.48
CA GLY A 194 17.97 -12.97 8.87
C GLY A 194 18.72 -12.52 7.61
N VAL A 195 18.09 -11.66 6.80
CA VAL A 195 18.70 -11.11 5.59
C VAL A 195 19.80 -10.07 5.91
N LEU A 196 19.68 -9.43 7.08
CA LEU A 196 20.57 -8.35 7.53
C LEU A 196 21.78 -8.85 8.34
N GLN A 197 21.87 -10.16 8.63
CA GLN A 197 23.00 -10.72 9.39
C GLN A 197 24.34 -10.33 8.72
N ASP A 198 25.36 -10.19 9.55
CA ASP A 198 26.72 -9.86 9.16
C ASP A 198 26.93 -8.42 8.58
N LEU A 199 25.86 -7.61 8.56
CA LEU A 199 25.93 -6.21 8.16
C LEU A 199 26.09 -5.28 9.37
N LYS A 200 26.83 -4.18 9.19
CA LYS A 200 26.74 -3.02 10.06
C LYS A 200 25.50 -2.21 9.68
N LEU A 201 24.61 -1.99 10.62
CA LEU A 201 23.35 -1.28 10.35
C LEU A 201 23.41 0.16 10.88
N TYR A 202 23.07 1.11 10.02
CA TYR A 202 22.97 2.53 10.35
C TYR A 202 21.50 2.97 10.23
N ILE A 203 20.81 3.12 11.36
CA ILE A 203 19.39 3.50 11.36
C ILE A 203 19.29 5.03 11.28
N HIS A 204 18.68 5.53 10.22
CA HIS A 204 18.32 6.94 10.11
C HIS A 204 17.12 7.25 10.99
N VAL A 205 17.26 8.25 11.83
CA VAL A 205 16.19 8.67 12.77
C VAL A 205 15.82 10.11 12.45
N GLU A 206 14.63 10.30 11.89
CA GLU A 206 14.08 11.64 11.69
C GLU A 206 13.92 12.37 13.03
N PRO A 207 14.11 13.70 13.05
CA PRO A 207 14.11 14.47 14.30
C PRO A 207 12.70 14.76 14.84
N ASP A 208 11.80 13.80 14.74
CA ASP A 208 10.42 13.90 15.17
C ASP A 208 9.95 12.62 15.91
N LYS A 209 8.67 12.61 16.31
CA LYS A 209 8.07 11.43 16.97
C LYS A 209 7.99 10.20 16.07
N GLY A 210 7.89 10.39 14.75
CA GLY A 210 7.89 9.32 13.76
C GLY A 210 9.23 8.59 13.76
N GLY A 211 10.35 9.33 13.72
CA GLY A 211 11.69 8.77 13.78
C GLY A 211 11.98 8.00 15.06
N GLU A 212 11.49 8.47 16.21
CA GLU A 212 11.62 7.73 17.48
C GLU A 212 10.82 6.41 17.43
N ALA A 213 9.61 6.44 16.90
CA ALA A 213 8.77 5.25 16.74
C ALA A 213 9.39 4.25 15.74
N PHE A 214 9.95 4.77 14.65
CA PHE A 214 10.69 3.97 13.66
C PHE A 214 11.89 3.26 14.30
N LEU A 215 12.75 3.99 15.02
CA LEU A 215 13.90 3.41 15.74
C LEU A 215 13.46 2.31 16.70
N ALA A 216 12.43 2.57 17.52
CA ALA A 216 11.91 1.60 18.48
C ALA A 216 11.40 0.34 17.78
N LYS A 217 10.68 0.48 16.66
CA LYS A 217 10.16 -0.64 15.88
C LYS A 217 11.27 -1.46 15.23
N VAL A 218 12.25 -0.80 14.60
CA VAL A 218 13.39 -1.47 13.95
C VAL A 218 14.22 -2.24 14.98
N THR A 219 14.60 -1.60 16.06
CA THR A 219 15.42 -2.24 17.11
C THR A 219 14.69 -3.41 17.79
N ARG A 220 13.37 -3.29 17.99
CA ARG A 220 12.55 -4.40 18.49
C ARG A 220 12.56 -5.57 17.52
N ALA A 221 12.29 -5.35 16.24
CA ALA A 221 12.25 -6.40 15.23
C ALA A 221 13.60 -7.09 15.05
N LEU A 222 14.71 -6.34 15.07
CA LEU A 222 16.08 -6.90 15.03
C LEU A 222 16.32 -7.83 16.23
N ARG A 223 15.90 -7.42 17.43
CA ARG A 223 16.04 -8.24 18.65
C ARG A 223 15.20 -9.51 18.57
N GLU A 224 13.91 -9.39 18.20
CA GLU A 224 13.00 -10.53 18.03
C GLU A 224 13.51 -11.50 16.95
N GLY A 225 14.09 -10.98 15.85
CA GLY A 225 14.70 -11.75 14.77
C GLY A 225 16.12 -12.22 15.07
N LYS A 226 16.63 -12.03 16.30
CA LYS A 226 17.96 -12.48 16.74
C LYS A 226 19.10 -11.98 15.87
N PHE A 227 19.03 -10.71 15.44
CA PHE A 227 20.11 -10.07 14.72
C PHE A 227 21.36 -10.02 15.59
N VAL A 228 22.50 -10.42 15.01
CA VAL A 228 23.83 -10.36 15.62
C VAL A 228 24.69 -9.45 14.75
N GLY A 229 25.01 -8.27 15.24
CA GLY A 229 25.81 -7.28 14.50
C GLY A 229 25.79 -5.92 15.16
N GLU A 230 26.52 -4.99 14.57
CA GLU A 230 26.62 -3.63 15.05
C GLU A 230 25.43 -2.81 14.55
N VAL A 231 24.79 -2.05 15.45
CA VAL A 231 23.68 -1.16 15.11
C VAL A 231 23.99 0.24 15.60
N TYR A 232 24.02 1.18 14.68
CA TYR A 232 24.26 2.59 14.94
C TYR A 232 23.00 3.39 14.60
N LYS A 233 22.76 4.48 15.30
CA LYS A 233 21.76 5.47 14.95
C LYS A 233 22.43 6.76 14.49
N TRP A 234 21.84 7.43 13.51
CA TRP A 234 22.24 8.75 13.09
C TRP A 234 21.02 9.61 12.75
N SER A 235 21.18 10.92 12.84
CA SER A 235 20.10 11.87 12.56
C SER A 235 20.68 13.14 11.96
N CYS A 236 19.95 13.75 11.04
CA CYS A 236 20.31 15.05 10.46
C CYS A 236 20.38 16.18 11.49
N ARG A 237 19.78 16.01 12.66
CA ARG A 237 19.83 16.98 13.77
C ARG A 237 21.25 17.37 14.18
N THR A 238 22.17 16.43 14.10
CA THR A 238 23.60 16.66 14.39
C THR A 238 24.31 17.52 13.35
N LEU A 239 23.73 17.61 12.15
CA LEU A 239 24.26 18.39 11.04
C LEU A 239 23.53 19.73 10.83
N GLY A 240 22.56 20.07 11.70
CA GLY A 240 21.78 21.31 11.60
C GLY A 240 20.80 21.33 10.42
N CYS A 241 20.60 20.21 9.76
CA CYS A 241 19.65 20.05 8.65
C CYS A 241 18.34 19.47 9.17
N LYS A 242 17.24 19.85 8.47
CA LYS A 242 15.95 19.28 8.68
C LYS A 242 15.59 18.52 7.41
N ASP A 243 15.91 17.39 7.10
CA ASP A 243 15.81 16.60 5.86
C ASP A 243 16.98 16.81 4.89
#